data_4a30dd55d648d74abf5835a30d5d29fa
#
_entry.id   4a30dd55d648d74abf5835a30d5d29fa
#
_cell.length_a   1.000
_cell.length_b   1.000
_cell.length_c   1.000
_cell.angle_alpha   90.00
_cell.angle_beta   90.00
_cell.angle_gamma   90.00
#
_symmetry.space_group_name_H-M   'P 1'
#
loop_
_entity.id
_entity.type
_entity.pdbx_description
1 polymer ?
#
loop_
_entity_poly.entity_id
_entity_poly.type
_entity_poly.pdbx_seq_one_letter_code
_entity_poly.pdbx_strand_id
1 'polypeptide(L)'
;MNGTTRNRDGAQAGFTLVETLVAVVILVFGLMAVTNLLLVAASSNSVANQGTAAVTSATQAMESLKITSFANLAPGGTAFDPSDGGKACDDPTLAVNEWHCTDTLPGVGVIHTHWWVTATPDPRLYHLRARSEGTGALTGARSRAEFTSFRACTNSDPATGGCPDAP
;
A
#
# COMPACT_ATOMS: atom_id res chain seq x y z
N MET A 1 52.04 18.83 -66.34
CA MET A 1 51.53 18.20 -65.11
C MET A 1 50.04 18.55 -65.01
N ASN A 2 49.15 17.66 -65.52
CA ASN A 2 47.70 17.85 -65.50
C ASN A 2 47.11 17.20 -64.22
N GLY A 3 46.69 18.04 -63.28
CA GLY A 3 45.98 17.63 -62.13
C GLY A 3 44.48 17.39 -62.45
N THR A 4 44.08 16.15 -62.55
CA THR A 4 42.68 15.73 -62.70
C THR A 4 41.98 15.88 -61.32
N THR A 5 41.23 16.98 -61.15
CA THR A 5 40.28 17.12 -60.03
C THR A 5 39.12 16.15 -60.24
N ARG A 6 39.11 15.06 -59.41
CA ARG A 6 38.03 14.08 -59.36
C ARG A 6 36.88 14.71 -58.62
N ASN A 7 35.91 15.28 -59.36
CA ASN A 7 34.61 15.69 -58.82
C ASN A 7 33.93 14.42 -58.25
N ARG A 8 33.82 14.33 -56.93
CA ARG A 8 32.92 13.40 -56.28
C ARG A 8 31.56 14.07 -56.21
N ASP A 9 30.82 13.94 -57.30
CA ASP A 9 29.38 14.22 -57.25
C ASP A 9 28.75 13.14 -56.36
N GLY A 10 28.64 13.44 -55.05
CA GLY A 10 27.88 12.63 -54.11
C GLY A 10 26.43 12.64 -54.56
N ALA A 11 25.99 11.55 -55.18
CA ALA A 11 24.59 11.34 -55.48
C ALA A 11 23.81 11.45 -54.14
N GLN A 12 23.14 12.59 -53.94
CA GLN A 12 22.15 12.74 -52.89
C GLN A 12 20.95 11.84 -53.23
N ALA A 13 20.95 10.61 -52.71
CA ALA A 13 19.80 9.73 -52.77
C ALA A 13 18.70 10.33 -51.88
N GLY A 14 17.71 10.94 -52.52
CA GLY A 14 16.51 11.39 -51.81
C GLY A 14 15.70 10.21 -51.30
N PHE A 15 15.08 10.38 -50.13
CA PHE A 15 14.16 9.37 -49.56
C PHE A 15 13.00 9.12 -50.54
N THR A 16 12.67 7.86 -50.71
CA THR A 16 11.49 7.48 -51.51
C THR A 16 10.22 7.68 -50.70
N LEU A 17 9.11 7.97 -51.34
CA LEU A 17 7.82 8.14 -50.68
C LEU A 17 7.39 6.87 -49.92
N VAL A 18 7.77 5.68 -50.41
CA VAL A 18 7.51 4.38 -49.78
C VAL A 18 8.32 4.24 -48.48
N GLU A 19 9.58 4.66 -48.45
CA GLU A 19 10.44 4.60 -47.29
C GLU A 19 9.94 5.49 -46.16
N THR A 20 9.48 6.69 -46.45
CA THR A 20 8.81 7.56 -45.47
C THR A 20 7.51 6.97 -44.95
N LEU A 21 6.73 6.32 -45.80
CA LEU A 21 5.48 5.67 -45.38
C LEU A 21 5.75 4.49 -44.44
N VAL A 22 6.72 3.66 -44.78
CA VAL A 22 7.14 2.54 -43.90
C VAL A 22 7.70 3.06 -42.56
N ALA A 23 8.53 4.12 -42.61
CA ALA A 23 9.08 4.70 -41.37
C ALA A 23 7.97 5.24 -40.44
N VAL A 24 6.95 5.91 -40.97
CA VAL A 24 5.81 6.42 -40.20
C VAL A 24 5.00 5.27 -39.60
N VAL A 25 4.78 4.19 -40.32
CA VAL A 25 4.08 3.02 -39.83
C VAL A 25 4.83 2.40 -38.63
N ILE A 26 6.14 2.18 -38.77
CA ILE A 26 6.98 1.65 -37.67
C ILE A 26 6.97 2.59 -36.46
N LEU A 27 7.03 3.92 -36.72
CA LEU A 27 6.98 4.92 -35.65
C LEU A 27 5.67 4.84 -34.86
N VAL A 28 4.53 4.76 -35.55
CA VAL A 28 3.20 4.68 -34.91
C VAL A 28 3.08 3.42 -34.05
N PHE A 29 3.49 2.26 -34.54
CA PHE A 29 3.49 1.01 -33.75
C PHE A 29 4.44 1.09 -32.57
N GLY A 30 5.62 1.68 -32.75
CA GLY A 30 6.58 1.90 -31.65
C GLY A 30 6.02 2.79 -30.55
N LEU A 31 5.35 3.90 -30.92
CA LEU A 31 4.70 4.80 -29.96
C LEU A 31 3.55 4.10 -29.21
N MET A 32 2.72 3.31 -29.90
CA MET A 32 1.67 2.54 -29.24
C MET A 32 2.23 1.55 -28.20
N ALA A 33 3.31 0.86 -28.52
CA ALA A 33 3.97 -0.07 -27.60
C ALA A 33 4.50 0.65 -26.36
N VAL A 34 5.17 1.79 -26.51
CA VAL A 34 5.70 2.60 -25.41
C VAL A 34 4.57 3.13 -24.53
N THR A 35 3.48 3.60 -25.12
CA THR A 35 2.32 4.12 -24.37
C THR A 35 1.71 3.04 -23.46
N ASN A 36 1.51 1.82 -23.99
CA ASN A 36 1.01 0.70 -23.19
C ASN A 36 1.96 0.35 -22.03
N LEU A 37 3.26 0.39 -22.27
CA LEU A 37 4.27 0.10 -21.25
C LEU A 37 4.27 1.14 -20.13
N LEU A 38 4.08 2.43 -20.47
CA LEU A 38 3.95 3.52 -19.50
C LEU A 38 2.70 3.37 -18.63
N LEU A 39 1.56 2.97 -19.23
CA LEU A 39 0.32 2.73 -18.46
C LEU A 39 0.50 1.59 -17.45
N VAL A 40 1.12 0.49 -17.86
CA VAL A 40 1.41 -0.65 -16.96
C VAL A 40 2.39 -0.22 -15.85
N ALA A 41 3.43 0.54 -16.17
CA ALA A 41 4.38 1.05 -15.19
C ALA A 41 3.72 1.98 -14.18
N ALA A 42 2.85 2.90 -14.63
CA ALA A 42 2.11 3.81 -13.76
C ALA A 42 1.16 3.06 -12.82
N SER A 43 0.42 2.06 -13.32
CA SER A 43 -0.47 1.25 -12.48
C SER A 43 0.30 0.42 -11.45
N SER A 44 1.42 -0.17 -11.83
CA SER A 44 2.29 -0.92 -10.90
C SER A 44 2.83 -0.04 -9.78
N ASN A 45 3.24 1.19 -10.10
CA ASN A 45 3.73 2.14 -9.10
C ASN A 45 2.63 2.55 -8.11
N SER A 46 1.41 2.78 -8.60
CA SER A 46 0.26 3.09 -7.74
C SER A 46 -0.04 1.95 -6.76
N VAL A 47 -0.06 0.69 -7.23
CA VAL A 47 -0.25 -0.49 -6.37
C VAL A 47 0.85 -0.61 -5.33
N ALA A 48 2.11 -0.38 -5.70
CA ALA A 48 3.25 -0.44 -4.79
C ALA A 48 3.14 0.63 -3.68
N ASN A 49 2.74 1.85 -4.05
CA ASN A 49 2.53 2.94 -3.08
C ASN A 49 1.40 2.61 -2.11
N GLN A 50 0.26 2.09 -2.59
CA GLN A 50 -0.84 1.66 -1.74
C GLN A 50 -0.43 0.51 -0.82
N GLY A 51 0.33 -0.47 -1.33
CA GLY A 51 0.85 -1.56 -0.51
C GLY A 51 1.77 -1.08 0.61
N THR A 52 2.67 -0.15 0.31
CA THR A 52 3.56 0.45 1.31
C THR A 52 2.77 1.23 2.37
N ALA A 53 1.80 2.03 1.95
CA ALA A 53 0.93 2.76 2.87
C ALA A 53 0.12 1.82 3.77
N ALA A 54 -0.46 0.76 3.22
CA ALA A 54 -1.19 -0.24 3.99
C ALA A 54 -0.30 -0.94 5.03
N VAL A 55 0.96 -1.26 4.68
CA VAL A 55 1.94 -1.82 5.64
C VAL A 55 2.21 -0.83 6.76
N THR A 56 2.42 0.44 6.44
CA THR A 56 2.70 1.48 7.44
C THR A 56 1.52 1.65 8.41
N SER A 57 0.29 1.82 7.89
CA SER A 57 -0.91 1.98 8.72
C SER A 57 -1.19 0.75 9.57
N ALA A 58 -1.05 -0.46 9.02
CA ALA A 58 -1.22 -1.69 9.80
C ALA A 58 -0.16 -1.85 10.91
N THR A 59 1.08 -1.42 10.65
CA THR A 59 2.16 -1.43 11.65
C THR A 59 1.87 -0.44 12.77
N GLN A 60 1.44 0.78 12.43
CA GLN A 60 1.07 1.80 13.43
C GLN A 60 -0.09 1.32 14.32
N ALA A 61 -1.14 0.74 13.73
CA ALA A 61 -2.24 0.16 14.48
C ALA A 61 -1.76 -0.96 15.41
N MET A 62 -0.90 -1.85 14.94
CA MET A 62 -0.33 -2.93 15.75
C MET A 62 0.53 -2.40 16.89
N GLU A 63 1.33 -1.35 16.66
CA GLU A 63 2.12 -0.70 17.70
C GLU A 63 1.23 -0.02 18.74
N SER A 64 0.18 0.69 18.30
CA SER A 64 -0.82 1.29 19.20
C SER A 64 -1.48 0.25 20.11
N LEU A 65 -1.86 -0.90 19.55
CA LEU A 65 -2.40 -2.01 20.34
C LEU A 65 -1.39 -2.57 21.36
N LYS A 66 -0.11 -2.63 20.99
CA LYS A 66 0.95 -3.14 21.89
C LYS A 66 1.30 -2.20 23.01
N ILE A 67 1.22 -0.87 22.82
CA ILE A 67 1.49 0.10 23.88
C ILE A 67 0.28 0.34 24.79
N THR A 68 -0.93 -0.02 24.33
CA THR A 68 -2.13 0.05 25.17
C THR A 68 -2.00 -0.88 26.37
N SER A 69 -2.40 -0.41 27.56
CA SER A 69 -2.37 -1.24 28.76
C SER A 69 -3.28 -2.47 28.59
N PHE A 70 -2.90 -3.60 29.19
CA PHE A 70 -3.64 -4.86 29.01
C PHE A 70 -5.10 -4.75 29.49
N ALA A 71 -5.36 -3.99 30.53
CA ALA A 71 -6.71 -3.78 31.07
C ALA A 71 -7.62 -2.97 30.14
N ASN A 72 -7.02 -2.10 29.28
CA ASN A 72 -7.77 -1.31 28.31
C ASN A 72 -7.96 -2.05 26.96
N LEU A 73 -7.37 -3.23 26.81
CA LEU A 73 -7.57 -4.11 25.67
C LEU A 73 -8.79 -5.00 25.91
N ALA A 74 -9.98 -4.56 25.51
CA ALA A 74 -11.16 -5.41 25.53
C ALA A 74 -11.20 -6.30 24.27
N PRO A 75 -11.60 -7.59 24.37
CA PRO A 75 -11.86 -8.41 23.20
C PRO A 75 -12.96 -7.80 22.32
N GLY A 76 -12.72 -7.74 21.02
CA GLY A 76 -13.66 -7.17 20.05
C GLY A 76 -13.02 -6.96 18.69
N GLY A 77 -13.75 -6.29 17.81
CA GLY A 77 -13.36 -5.98 16.44
C GLY A 77 -14.57 -5.83 15.55
N THR A 78 -14.43 -5.15 14.43
CA THR A 78 -15.46 -5.04 13.38
C THR A 78 -15.08 -5.85 12.15
N ALA A 79 -16.08 -6.26 11.38
CA ALA A 79 -15.83 -6.81 10.05
C ALA A 79 -15.15 -5.73 9.19
N PHE A 80 -14.25 -6.14 8.31
CA PHE A 80 -13.64 -5.22 7.38
C PHE A 80 -14.69 -4.76 6.37
N ASP A 81 -14.98 -3.45 6.36
CA ASP A 81 -15.84 -2.81 5.37
C ASP A 81 -15.09 -1.60 4.79
N PRO A 82 -14.74 -1.63 3.49
CA PRO A 82 -14.05 -0.51 2.85
C PRO A 82 -14.93 0.73 2.66
N SER A 83 -16.23 0.65 2.95
CA SER A 83 -17.15 1.78 2.91
C SER A 83 -17.30 2.49 4.26
N ASP A 84 -16.76 1.93 5.34
CA ASP A 84 -16.78 2.54 6.66
C ASP A 84 -15.94 3.82 6.68
N GLY A 85 -16.60 4.96 6.90
CA GLY A 85 -15.95 6.24 7.16
C GLY A 85 -15.53 6.31 8.63
N GLY A 86 -14.34 5.77 8.96
CA GLY A 86 -13.78 5.89 10.32
C GLY A 86 -13.18 7.27 10.59
N LYS A 87 -12.81 7.51 11.85
CA LYS A 87 -11.93 8.63 12.22
C LYS A 87 -10.58 8.48 11.54
N ALA A 88 -9.84 9.57 11.38
CA ALA A 88 -8.47 9.53 10.93
C ALA A 88 -7.62 8.68 11.90
N CYS A 89 -6.65 7.93 11.37
CA CYS A 89 -5.83 7.06 12.22
C CYS A 89 -4.86 7.84 13.14
N ASP A 90 -4.64 9.12 12.85
CA ASP A 90 -3.88 10.07 13.69
C ASP A 90 -4.78 10.91 14.61
N ASP A 91 -6.10 10.67 14.63
CA ASP A 91 -7.03 11.39 15.51
C ASP A 91 -6.73 11.06 16.99
N PRO A 92 -6.38 12.07 17.82
CA PRO A 92 -6.06 11.83 19.22
C PRO A 92 -7.25 11.35 20.05
N THR A 93 -8.46 11.44 19.51
CA THR A 93 -9.70 10.94 20.16
C THR A 93 -10.04 9.51 19.72
N LEU A 94 -9.23 8.89 18.84
CA LEU A 94 -9.45 7.53 18.40
C LEU A 94 -9.23 6.55 19.54
N ALA A 95 -10.27 5.88 19.95
CA ALA A 95 -10.20 4.87 21.02
C ALA A 95 -9.93 3.48 20.44
N VAL A 96 -9.21 2.64 21.19
CA VAL A 96 -8.88 1.27 20.76
C VAL A 96 -10.13 0.42 20.49
N ASN A 97 -11.25 0.73 21.14
CA ASN A 97 -12.53 0.05 20.96
C ASN A 97 -13.38 0.55 19.78
N GLU A 98 -12.87 1.48 18.97
CA GLU A 98 -13.53 1.88 17.71
C GLU A 98 -13.25 0.89 16.58
N TRP A 99 -12.21 0.07 16.70
CA TRP A 99 -11.86 -1.07 15.85
C TRP A 99 -11.47 -0.74 14.41
N HIS A 100 -11.57 0.50 13.98
CA HIS A 100 -11.18 0.93 12.64
C HIS A 100 -10.81 2.42 12.58
N CYS A 101 -10.00 2.77 11.60
CA CYS A 101 -9.66 4.14 11.24
C CYS A 101 -9.39 4.26 9.73
N THR A 102 -9.35 5.49 9.26
CA THR A 102 -9.18 5.78 7.84
C THR A 102 -8.15 6.87 7.61
N ASP A 103 -7.17 6.63 6.76
CA ASP A 103 -6.18 7.61 6.34
C ASP A 103 -6.37 7.98 4.87
N THR A 104 -6.36 9.27 4.56
CA THR A 104 -6.35 9.77 3.19
C THR A 104 -4.97 10.31 2.85
N LEU A 105 -4.23 9.58 2.02
CA LEU A 105 -2.86 9.91 1.66
C LEU A 105 -2.77 10.50 0.25
N PRO A 106 -2.14 11.68 0.07
CA PRO A 106 -1.98 12.30 -1.24
C PRO A 106 -1.25 11.38 -2.22
N GLY A 107 -1.82 11.17 -3.41
CA GLY A 107 -1.24 10.32 -4.45
C GLY A 107 -1.34 8.81 -4.22
N VAL A 108 -1.89 8.37 -3.10
CA VAL A 108 -2.10 6.95 -2.75
C VAL A 108 -3.58 6.61 -2.75
N GLY A 109 -4.41 7.47 -2.16
CA GLY A 109 -5.83 7.25 -1.97
C GLY A 109 -6.18 7.03 -0.50
N VAL A 110 -7.28 6.34 -0.26
CA VAL A 110 -7.80 6.06 1.09
C VAL A 110 -7.32 4.69 1.55
N ILE A 111 -6.80 4.63 2.76
CA ILE A 111 -6.40 3.40 3.45
C ILE A 111 -7.34 3.19 4.63
N HIS A 112 -8.02 2.07 4.68
CA HIS A 112 -8.83 1.65 5.82
C HIS A 112 -8.03 0.65 6.66
N THR A 113 -7.96 0.91 7.95
CA THR A 113 -7.26 0.06 8.92
C THR A 113 -8.25 -0.45 9.95
N HIS A 114 -8.30 -1.76 10.11
CA HIS A 114 -9.14 -2.44 11.09
C HIS A 114 -8.29 -3.28 12.01
N TRP A 115 -8.72 -3.41 13.26
CA TRP A 115 -8.04 -4.27 14.23
C TRP A 115 -9.00 -5.10 15.06
N TRP A 116 -8.49 -6.16 15.58
CA TRP A 116 -9.21 -7.13 16.41
C TRP A 116 -8.36 -7.52 17.60
N VAL A 117 -9.02 -7.63 18.74
CA VAL A 117 -8.46 -8.20 19.95
C VAL A 117 -9.28 -9.45 20.27
N THR A 118 -8.67 -10.61 20.22
CA THR A 118 -9.35 -11.88 20.45
C THR A 118 -8.82 -12.50 21.74
N ALA A 119 -9.75 -12.83 22.65
CA ALA A 119 -9.40 -13.58 23.86
C ALA A 119 -8.87 -14.97 23.48
N THR A 120 -7.82 -15.41 24.16
CA THR A 120 -7.35 -16.78 24.08
C THR A 120 -7.86 -17.61 25.26
N PRO A 121 -7.69 -18.95 25.27
CA PRO A 121 -8.02 -19.77 26.45
C PRO A 121 -7.23 -19.38 27.71
N ASP A 122 -6.06 -18.75 27.54
CA ASP A 122 -5.32 -18.15 28.67
C ASP A 122 -5.80 -16.70 28.87
N PRO A 123 -6.44 -16.34 30.00
CA PRO A 123 -6.97 -15.02 30.27
C PRO A 123 -5.87 -13.94 30.35
N ARG A 124 -4.60 -14.32 30.41
CA ARG A 124 -3.44 -13.41 30.42
C ARG A 124 -2.86 -13.17 29.01
N LEU A 125 -3.51 -13.68 27.98
CA LEU A 125 -3.00 -13.59 26.61
C LEU A 125 -4.09 -13.16 25.65
N TYR A 126 -3.87 -12.08 24.93
CA TYR A 126 -4.71 -11.67 23.81
C TYR A 126 -4.00 -11.89 22.49
N HIS A 127 -4.77 -12.35 21.51
CA HIS A 127 -4.34 -12.37 20.10
C HIS A 127 -4.76 -11.06 19.45
N LEU A 128 -3.78 -10.33 18.93
CA LEU A 128 -3.96 -9.05 18.24
C LEU A 128 -3.84 -9.27 16.75
N ARG A 129 -4.71 -8.64 15.99
CA ARG A 129 -4.69 -8.63 14.52
C ARG A 129 -4.96 -7.22 14.04
N ALA A 130 -4.16 -6.74 13.11
CA ALA A 130 -4.37 -5.46 12.41
C ALA A 130 -4.32 -5.72 10.91
N ARG A 131 -5.29 -5.15 10.18
CA ARG A 131 -5.38 -5.25 8.72
C ARG A 131 -5.63 -3.86 8.14
N SER A 132 -4.84 -3.50 7.15
CA SER A 132 -5.02 -2.28 6.38
C SER A 132 -5.20 -2.62 4.90
N GLU A 133 -6.09 -1.90 4.24
CA GLU A 133 -6.39 -2.11 2.81
C GLU A 133 -6.65 -0.77 2.14
N GLY A 134 -6.04 -0.55 0.98
CA GLY A 134 -6.30 0.61 0.15
C GLY A 134 -7.58 0.46 -0.65
N THR A 135 -8.36 1.54 -0.77
CA THR A 135 -9.55 1.61 -1.64
C THR A 135 -9.23 2.35 -2.92
N GLY A 136 -9.68 1.84 -4.07
CA GLY A 136 -9.48 2.44 -5.39
C GLY A 136 -9.68 1.43 -6.52
N ALA A 137 -9.38 1.83 -7.75
CA ALA A 137 -9.54 1.01 -8.94
C ALA A 137 -8.68 -0.28 -8.95
N LEU A 138 -7.76 -0.41 -8.00
CA LEU A 138 -6.82 -1.53 -7.87
C LEU A 138 -6.97 -2.25 -6.52
N THR A 139 -8.18 -2.20 -5.93
CA THR A 139 -8.50 -2.85 -4.65
C THR A 139 -8.28 -4.36 -4.72
N GLY A 140 -7.86 -4.95 -3.60
CA GLY A 140 -7.69 -6.39 -3.44
C GLY A 140 -6.40 -6.78 -2.74
N ALA A 141 -6.02 -8.05 -2.83
CA ALA A 141 -4.89 -8.64 -2.10
C ALA A 141 -3.53 -7.93 -2.32
N ARG A 142 -3.40 -7.12 -3.37
CA ARG A 142 -2.15 -6.41 -3.70
C ARG A 142 -1.95 -5.11 -2.93
N SER A 143 -3.03 -4.51 -2.40
CA SER A 143 -2.99 -3.28 -1.60
C SER A 143 -3.36 -3.53 -0.14
N ARG A 144 -3.16 -4.74 0.35
CA ARG A 144 -3.51 -5.19 1.69
C ARG A 144 -2.28 -5.59 2.48
N ALA A 145 -2.24 -5.17 3.74
CA ALA A 145 -1.31 -5.66 4.75
C ALA A 145 -2.08 -6.21 5.95
N GLU A 146 -1.60 -7.29 6.53
CA GLU A 146 -2.17 -7.89 7.72
C GLU A 146 -1.06 -8.37 8.64
N PHE A 147 -1.15 -7.99 9.91
CA PHE A 147 -0.23 -8.40 10.96
C PHE A 147 -0.98 -9.06 12.10
N THR A 148 -0.35 -10.05 12.68
CA THR A 148 -0.83 -10.73 13.87
C THR A 148 0.24 -10.72 14.94
N SER A 149 -0.16 -10.59 16.20
CA SER A 149 0.73 -10.60 17.35
C SER A 149 0.00 -11.11 18.57
N PHE A 150 0.74 -11.33 19.65
CA PHE A 150 0.19 -11.65 20.94
C PHE A 150 0.58 -10.58 21.96
N ARG A 151 -0.33 -10.27 22.86
CA ARG A 151 -0.10 -9.41 24.01
C ARG A 151 -0.28 -10.22 25.27
N ALA A 152 0.80 -10.43 26.00
CA ALA A 152 0.76 -11.11 27.29
C ALA A 152 0.74 -10.08 28.42
N CYS A 153 0.09 -10.43 29.49
CA CYS A 153 0.19 -9.75 30.79
C CYS A 153 1.56 -10.05 31.38
N THR A 154 2.36 -9.03 31.64
CA THR A 154 3.71 -9.20 32.21
C THR A 154 3.73 -9.25 33.72
N ASN A 155 2.72 -8.68 34.39
CA ASN A 155 2.57 -8.69 35.84
C ASN A 155 1.21 -9.26 36.20
N SER A 156 1.14 -10.54 36.56
CA SER A 156 -0.07 -11.11 37.16
C SER A 156 -0.08 -10.86 38.66
N ASP A 157 -1.17 -10.28 39.14
CA ASP A 157 -1.41 -10.26 40.59
C ASP A 157 -1.62 -11.72 41.06
N PRO A 158 -0.76 -12.28 41.94
CA PRO A 158 -0.88 -13.63 42.40
C PRO A 158 -2.16 -13.89 43.25
N ALA A 159 -2.80 -12.83 43.75
CA ALA A 159 -4.00 -12.94 44.57
C ALA A 159 -5.29 -13.02 43.73
N THR A 160 -5.35 -12.35 42.59
CA THR A 160 -6.57 -12.25 41.78
C THR A 160 -6.45 -12.96 40.42
N GLY A 161 -5.24 -13.35 40.00
CA GLY A 161 -4.97 -13.91 38.69
C GLY A 161 -5.19 -12.87 37.55
N GLY A 162 -5.57 -11.65 37.91
CA GLY A 162 -5.75 -10.54 36.98
C GLY A 162 -4.43 -9.93 36.51
N CYS A 163 -4.51 -9.14 35.49
CA CYS A 163 -3.39 -8.33 35.02
C CYS A 163 -3.59 -6.91 35.53
N PRO A 164 -2.96 -6.51 36.66
CA PRO A 164 -2.97 -5.11 37.01
C PRO A 164 -2.31 -4.31 35.89
N ASP A 165 -2.82 -3.13 35.65
CA ASP A 165 -2.17 -2.19 34.78
C ASP A 165 -0.75 -1.97 35.25
N ALA A 166 0.22 -2.26 34.42
CA ALA A 166 1.54 -1.72 34.64
C ALA A 166 1.45 -0.20 34.47
N PRO A 167 1.95 0.60 35.40
CA PRO A 167 1.94 2.04 35.32
C PRO A 167 2.70 2.56 34.09
#